data_9381b229c6d759870dcbb30e72887c44
#
_entry.id   9381b229c6d759870dcbb30e72887c44
#
_cell.length_a   1.000
_cell.length_b   1.000
_cell.length_c   1.000
_cell.angle_alpha   90.00
_cell.angle_beta   90.00
_cell.angle_gamma   90.00
#
_symmetry.space_group_name_H-M   'P 1'
#
loop_
_entity.id
_entity.type
_entity.pdbx_description
1 polymer ?
#
loop_
_entity_poly.entity_id
_entity_poly.type
_entity_poly.pdbx_seq_one_letter_code
_entity_poly.pdbx_strand_id
1 'polypeptide(L)'
;MNILVVDDEMDIRTLFEQKFRKEIKDKVFTFQFAHSGEAALELLQTEGSSIVLILSDINMPGMSGIELLKRVRIVHPSAPPKVFMITAYGDKENRESASTLGADDFLTKPIDFASLKEKLQ
;
A
#
# COMPACT_ATOMS: atom_id res chain seq x y z
N MET A 1 0.44 4.44 -13.92
CA MET A 1 0.71 4.62 -12.47
C MET A 1 1.15 3.28 -11.88
N ASN A 2 2.31 3.25 -11.28
CA ASN A 2 2.91 2.03 -10.72
C ASN A 2 2.65 1.99 -9.21
N ILE A 3 1.92 0.97 -8.76
CA ILE A 3 1.43 0.85 -7.38
C ILE A 3 1.97 -0.43 -6.75
N LEU A 4 2.54 -0.31 -5.56
CA LEU A 4 2.97 -1.46 -4.76
C LEU A 4 1.91 -1.79 -3.72
N VAL A 5 1.42 -3.02 -3.73
CA VAL A 5 0.47 -3.53 -2.74
C VAL A 5 1.23 -4.45 -1.79
N VAL A 6 1.16 -4.15 -0.49
CA VAL A 6 1.84 -4.93 0.54
C VAL A 6 0.80 -5.55 1.46
N ASP A 7 0.67 -6.86 1.42
CA ASP A 7 -0.29 -7.62 2.21
C ASP A 7 0.21 -9.05 2.33
N ASP A 8 0.13 -9.63 3.53
CA ASP A 8 0.58 -10.99 3.77
C ASP A 8 -0.37 -12.08 3.24
N GLU A 9 -1.59 -11.69 2.85
CA GLU A 9 -2.53 -12.62 2.22
C GLU A 9 -2.13 -12.87 0.77
N MET A 10 -1.88 -14.13 0.43
CA MET A 10 -1.35 -14.50 -0.88
C MET A 10 -2.36 -14.31 -2.02
N ASP A 11 -3.64 -14.32 -1.73
CA ASP A 11 -4.69 -14.13 -2.73
C ASP A 11 -5.00 -12.65 -3.02
N ILE A 12 -4.32 -11.72 -2.38
CA ILE A 12 -4.51 -10.29 -2.63
C ILE A 12 -4.23 -9.93 -4.09
N ARG A 13 -3.23 -10.55 -4.70
CA ARG A 13 -2.91 -10.35 -6.12
C ARG A 13 -4.11 -10.68 -7.01
N THR A 14 -4.69 -11.86 -6.83
CA THR A 14 -5.84 -12.32 -7.62
C THR A 14 -7.00 -11.34 -7.47
N LEU A 15 -7.25 -10.89 -6.25
CA LEU A 15 -8.34 -9.96 -5.96
C LEU A 15 -8.14 -8.63 -6.68
N PHE A 16 -6.97 -8.04 -6.59
CA PHE A 16 -6.66 -6.78 -7.26
C PHE A 16 -6.71 -6.94 -8.78
N GLU A 17 -6.19 -8.03 -9.31
CA GLU A 17 -6.22 -8.28 -10.75
C GLU A 17 -7.64 -8.43 -11.29
N GLN A 18 -8.54 -9.00 -10.51
CA GLN A 18 -9.96 -9.08 -10.89
C GLN A 18 -10.64 -7.70 -10.82
N LYS A 19 -10.44 -6.98 -9.73
CA LYS A 19 -11.13 -5.70 -9.49
C LYS A 19 -10.65 -4.58 -10.40
N PHE A 20 -9.39 -4.62 -10.82
CA PHE A 20 -8.80 -3.61 -11.68
C PHE A 20 -8.46 -4.14 -13.06
N ARG A 21 -9.16 -5.19 -13.49
CA ARG A 21 -8.88 -5.88 -14.76
C ARG A 21 -8.82 -4.94 -15.96
N LYS A 22 -9.79 -4.05 -16.07
CA LYS A 22 -9.87 -3.09 -17.18
C LYS A 22 -8.72 -2.09 -17.12
N GLU A 23 -8.47 -1.54 -15.95
CA GLU A 23 -7.43 -0.53 -15.75
C GLU A 23 -6.03 -1.09 -16.00
N ILE A 24 -5.81 -2.36 -15.63
CA ILE A 24 -4.55 -3.05 -15.92
C ILE A 24 -4.40 -3.28 -17.43
N LYS A 25 -5.46 -3.75 -18.08
CA LYS A 25 -5.46 -3.98 -19.52
C LYS A 25 -5.19 -2.70 -20.29
N ASP A 26 -5.80 -1.59 -19.88
CA ASP A 26 -5.64 -0.29 -20.52
C ASP A 26 -4.36 0.43 -20.07
N LYS A 27 -3.53 -0.20 -19.27
CA LYS A 27 -2.26 0.33 -18.75
C LYS A 27 -2.42 1.62 -17.93
N VAL A 28 -3.59 1.80 -17.31
CA VAL A 28 -3.82 2.91 -16.38
C VAL A 28 -3.08 2.66 -15.07
N PHE A 29 -3.18 1.43 -14.55
CA PHE A 29 -2.46 1.01 -13.34
C PHE A 29 -1.59 -0.21 -13.63
N THR A 30 -0.40 -0.21 -13.04
CA THR A 30 0.47 -1.37 -12.97
C THR A 30 0.67 -1.69 -11.49
N PHE A 31 0.32 -2.93 -11.10
CA PHE A 31 0.43 -3.36 -9.71
C PHE A 31 1.61 -4.29 -9.52
N GLN A 32 2.36 -4.06 -8.46
CA GLN A 32 3.36 -4.99 -7.95
C GLN A 32 2.93 -5.42 -6.55
N PHE A 33 3.30 -6.62 -6.14
CA PHE A 33 2.85 -7.19 -4.87
C PHE A 33 4.03 -7.65 -4.03
N ALA A 34 3.99 -7.31 -2.75
CA ALA A 34 4.92 -7.83 -1.75
C ALA A 34 4.09 -8.40 -0.60
N HIS A 35 4.49 -9.55 -0.08
CA HIS A 35 3.72 -10.24 0.94
C HIS A 35 4.31 -10.07 2.34
N SER A 36 5.23 -9.15 2.50
CA SER A 36 5.79 -8.74 3.78
C SER A 36 6.40 -7.35 3.68
N GLY A 37 6.63 -6.71 4.81
CA GLY A 37 7.32 -5.42 4.83
C GLY A 37 8.76 -5.55 4.34
N GLU A 38 9.42 -6.64 4.69
CA GLU A 38 10.79 -6.93 4.26
C GLU A 38 10.89 -7.06 2.75
N ALA A 39 9.95 -7.83 2.14
CA ALA A 39 9.89 -7.98 0.69
C ALA A 39 9.60 -6.65 0.00
N ALA A 40 8.74 -5.82 0.59
CA ALA A 40 8.42 -4.50 0.06
C ALA A 40 9.66 -3.60 0.04
N LEU A 41 10.45 -3.59 1.11
CA LEU A 41 11.68 -2.79 1.16
C LEU A 41 12.69 -3.24 0.12
N GLU A 42 12.84 -4.55 -0.06
CA GLU A 42 13.73 -5.10 -1.07
C GLU A 42 13.32 -4.67 -2.46
N LEU A 43 12.03 -4.72 -2.77
CA LEU A 43 11.49 -4.29 -4.04
C LEU A 43 11.69 -2.79 -4.25
N LEU A 44 11.51 -1.98 -3.21
CA LEU A 44 11.72 -0.55 -3.29
C LEU A 44 13.18 -0.16 -3.55
N GLN A 45 14.13 -0.99 -3.14
CA GLN A 45 15.54 -0.76 -3.44
C GLN A 45 15.84 -0.87 -4.94
N THR A 46 15.16 -1.76 -5.64
CA THR A 46 15.40 -2.00 -7.06
C THR A 46 14.48 -1.16 -7.96
N GLU A 47 13.23 -0.93 -7.55
CA GLU A 47 12.22 -0.29 -8.39
C GLU A 47 11.56 0.92 -7.75
N GLY A 48 12.10 1.41 -6.63
CA GLY A 48 11.46 2.45 -5.83
C GLY A 48 11.21 3.75 -6.58
N SER A 49 12.06 4.10 -7.54
CA SER A 49 11.89 5.34 -8.30
C SER A 49 10.67 5.32 -9.23
N SER A 50 10.17 4.14 -9.58
CA SER A 50 8.99 4.01 -10.46
C SER A 50 7.68 3.90 -9.67
N ILE A 51 7.75 3.59 -8.38
CA ILE A 51 6.56 3.40 -7.54
C ILE A 51 6.08 4.73 -7.02
N VAL A 52 4.82 5.08 -7.34
CA VAL A 52 4.24 6.37 -6.96
C VAL A 52 3.26 6.24 -5.79
N LEU A 53 2.80 5.03 -5.50
CA LEU A 53 1.85 4.76 -4.42
C LEU A 53 2.12 3.40 -3.80
N ILE A 54 2.07 3.34 -2.48
CA ILE A 54 2.14 2.10 -1.70
C ILE A 54 0.81 1.93 -0.98
N LEU A 55 0.17 0.78 -1.17
CA LEU A 55 -1.01 0.36 -0.40
C LEU A 55 -0.53 -0.74 0.55
N SER A 56 -0.49 -0.47 1.85
CA SER A 56 0.06 -1.43 2.81
C SER A 56 -0.91 -1.76 3.92
N ASP A 57 -1.08 -3.06 4.16
CA ASP A 57 -1.71 -3.54 5.37
C ASP A 57 -0.86 -3.15 6.58
N ILE A 58 -1.50 -2.83 7.69
CA ILE A 58 -0.79 -2.51 8.94
C ILE A 58 -0.37 -3.79 9.66
N ASN A 59 -1.29 -4.76 9.78
CA ASN A 59 -1.06 -5.96 10.58
C ASN A 59 -0.51 -7.09 9.72
N MET A 60 0.80 -7.27 9.79
CA MET A 60 1.51 -8.33 9.07
C MET A 60 2.50 -9.01 10.01
N PRO A 61 2.78 -10.32 9.83
CA PRO A 61 3.83 -11.00 10.59
C PRO A 61 5.20 -10.36 10.32
N GLY A 62 6.05 -10.32 11.33
CA GLY A 62 7.36 -9.68 11.22
C GLY A 62 7.21 -8.17 11.20
N MET A 63 7.67 -7.53 10.13
CA MET A 63 7.57 -6.08 10.00
C MET A 63 6.11 -5.67 9.76
N SER A 64 5.58 -4.80 10.62
CA SER A 64 4.23 -4.24 10.43
C SER A 64 4.22 -3.18 9.34
N GLY A 65 3.02 -2.82 8.86
CA GLY A 65 2.87 -1.71 7.93
C GLY A 65 3.32 -0.37 8.52
N ILE A 66 3.19 -0.18 9.82
CA ILE A 66 3.67 1.03 10.51
C ILE A 66 5.20 1.12 10.41
N GLU A 67 5.89 0.03 10.68
CA GLU A 67 7.36 0.00 10.56
C GLU A 67 7.81 0.21 9.11
N LEU A 68 7.09 -0.38 8.17
CA LEU A 68 7.36 -0.17 6.74
C LEU A 68 7.22 1.31 6.38
N LEU A 69 6.13 1.95 6.79
CA LEU A 69 5.90 3.37 6.56
C LEU A 69 7.04 4.22 7.12
N LYS A 70 7.45 3.91 8.35
CA LYS A 70 8.55 4.62 9.02
C LYS A 70 9.82 4.54 8.19
N ARG A 71 10.17 3.37 7.69
CA ARG A 71 11.36 3.17 6.87
C ARG A 71 11.27 3.88 5.51
N VAL A 72 10.10 3.85 4.89
CA VAL A 72 9.87 4.56 3.63
C VAL A 72 10.07 6.06 3.84
N ARG A 73 9.56 6.62 4.94
CA ARG A 73 9.66 8.06 5.21
C ARG A 73 11.06 8.51 5.64
N ILE A 74 11.91 7.59 6.10
CA ILE A 74 13.33 7.92 6.33
C ILE A 74 14.02 8.23 5.00
N VAL A 75 13.75 7.43 3.96
CA VAL A 75 14.34 7.61 2.64
C VAL A 75 13.61 8.69 1.84
N HIS A 76 12.29 8.71 1.95
CA HIS A 76 11.41 9.64 1.25
C HIS A 76 10.52 10.36 2.26
N PRO A 77 10.96 11.48 2.84
CA PRO A 77 10.21 12.19 3.90
C PRO A 77 8.81 12.64 3.46
N SER A 78 8.61 12.82 2.16
CA SER A 78 7.31 13.19 1.59
C SER A 78 7.06 12.43 0.29
N ALA A 79 5.82 12.50 -0.21
CA ALA A 79 5.47 11.86 -1.48
C ALA A 79 6.29 12.45 -2.65
N PRO A 80 6.59 11.72 -3.73
CA PRO A 80 6.33 10.28 -3.87
C PRO A 80 7.31 9.39 -3.13
N PRO A 81 6.94 8.18 -2.74
CA PRO A 81 5.63 7.58 -2.96
C PRO A 81 4.61 8.04 -1.92
N LYS A 82 3.36 8.17 -2.32
CA LYS A 82 2.26 8.26 -1.36
C LYS A 82 2.10 6.90 -0.67
N VAL A 83 1.65 6.92 0.57
CA VAL A 83 1.39 5.69 1.33
C VAL A 83 -0.03 5.73 1.86
N PHE A 84 -0.85 4.77 1.41
CA PHE A 84 -2.19 4.55 1.94
C PHE A 84 -2.12 3.31 2.83
N MET A 85 -2.59 3.45 4.06
CA MET A 85 -2.58 2.35 5.02
C MET A 85 -3.94 1.65 5.03
N ILE A 86 -3.92 0.32 5.09
CA ILE A 86 -5.12 -0.50 5.17
C ILE A 86 -5.25 -0.97 6.62
N THR A 87 -6.32 -0.56 7.29
CA THR A 87 -6.50 -0.77 8.72
C THR A 87 -7.74 -1.58 9.01
N ALA A 88 -7.77 -2.26 10.16
CA ALA A 88 -9.00 -2.85 10.68
C ALA A 88 -9.95 -1.73 11.09
N TYR A 89 -11.24 -1.98 10.94
CA TYR A 89 -12.27 -1.04 11.37
C TYR A 89 -12.14 -0.77 12.86
N GLY A 90 -12.11 0.51 13.23
CA GLY A 90 -12.04 0.92 14.64
C GLY A 90 -10.64 0.95 15.24
N ASP A 91 -9.60 0.68 14.46
CA ASP A 91 -8.22 0.70 14.95
C ASP A 91 -7.66 2.13 14.94
N LYS A 92 -8.10 2.92 15.89
CA LYS A 92 -7.69 4.33 16.00
C LYS A 92 -6.21 4.49 16.33
N GLU A 93 -5.68 3.64 17.21
CA GLU A 93 -4.31 3.78 17.68
C GLU A 93 -3.30 3.65 16.53
N ASN A 94 -3.44 2.62 15.73
CA ASN A 94 -2.58 2.43 14.56
C ASN A 94 -2.79 3.51 13.51
N ARG A 95 -4.03 3.95 13.34
CA ARG A 95 -4.35 5.01 12.40
C ARG A 95 -3.68 6.34 12.80
N GLU A 96 -3.72 6.68 14.08
CA GLU A 96 -3.06 7.89 14.59
C GLU A 96 -1.54 7.80 14.45
N SER A 97 -0.96 6.65 14.77
CA SER A 97 0.48 6.41 14.62
C SER A 97 0.90 6.56 13.16
N ALA A 98 0.16 5.97 12.24
CA ALA A 98 0.47 6.06 10.81
C ALA A 98 0.33 7.49 10.28
N SER A 99 -0.69 8.21 10.74
CA SER A 99 -0.88 9.61 10.36
C SER A 99 0.30 10.46 10.80
N THR A 100 0.75 10.29 12.02
CA THR A 100 1.91 11.00 12.58
C THR A 100 3.19 10.70 11.78
N LEU A 101 3.33 9.47 11.29
CA LEU A 101 4.49 9.03 10.52
C LEU A 101 4.43 9.39 9.03
N GLY A 102 3.37 10.04 8.59
CA GLY A 102 3.29 10.54 7.21
C GLY A 102 2.51 9.69 6.25
N ALA A 103 1.54 8.90 6.73
CA ALA A 103 0.58 8.24 5.84
C ALA A 103 -0.30 9.29 5.16
N ASP A 104 -0.58 9.09 3.89
CA ASP A 104 -1.33 10.06 3.10
C ASP A 104 -2.84 9.80 3.15
N ASP A 105 -3.25 8.56 3.34
CA ASP A 105 -4.67 8.21 3.44
C ASP A 105 -4.83 6.83 4.08
N PHE A 106 -6.08 6.47 4.35
CA PHE A 106 -6.45 5.22 5.02
C PHE A 106 -7.61 4.55 4.31
N LEU A 107 -7.57 3.21 4.30
CA LEU A 107 -8.66 2.36 3.85
C LEU A 107 -8.96 1.37 4.97
N THR A 108 -10.21 1.02 5.16
CA THR A 108 -10.59 -0.03 6.12
C THR A 108 -10.78 -1.37 5.43
N LYS A 109 -10.54 -2.46 6.15
CA LYS A 109 -10.83 -3.81 5.69
C LYS A 109 -12.28 -4.18 6.03
N PRO A 110 -12.98 -4.88 5.12
CA PRO A 110 -12.56 -5.27 3.78
C PRO A 110 -12.48 -4.06 2.85
N ILE A 111 -11.57 -4.12 1.87
CA ILE A 111 -11.35 -2.99 0.96
C ILE A 111 -12.60 -2.75 0.10
N ASP A 112 -13.08 -1.52 0.12
CA ASP A 112 -14.10 -1.05 -0.82
C ASP A 112 -13.38 -0.57 -2.09
N PHE A 113 -13.42 -1.40 -3.12
CA PHE A 113 -12.69 -1.11 -4.36
C PHE A 113 -13.25 0.07 -5.13
N ALA A 114 -14.56 0.35 -4.99
CA ALA A 114 -15.14 1.55 -5.60
C ALA A 114 -14.54 2.82 -4.98
N SER A 115 -14.46 2.84 -3.65
CA SER A 115 -13.82 3.95 -2.92
C SER A 115 -12.34 4.07 -3.27
N LEU A 116 -11.64 2.95 -3.36
CA LEU A 116 -10.23 2.96 -3.74
C LEU A 116 -10.02 3.53 -5.14
N LYS A 117 -10.85 3.14 -6.10
CA LYS A 117 -10.77 3.67 -7.47
C LYS A 117 -10.94 5.19 -7.49
N GLU A 118 -11.85 5.73 -6.69
CA GLU A 118 -12.03 7.18 -6.57
C GLU A 118 -10.77 7.86 -6.05
N LYS A 119 -10.13 7.26 -5.04
CA LYS A 119 -8.90 7.82 -4.45
C LYS A 119 -7.71 7.79 -5.43
N LEU A 120 -7.72 6.89 -6.40
CA LEU A 120 -6.64 6.73 -7.36
C LEU A 120 -6.77 7.65 -8.59
N GLN A 121 -7.89 8.30 -8.74
CA GLN A 121 -8.14 9.20 -9.88
C GLN A 121 -7.69 10.63 -9.63
#